data_d8267205f9a20aea18d1c982963066f5
#
_entry.id   d8267205f9a20aea18d1c982963066f5
#
_cell.length_a   1.000
_cell.length_b   1.000
_cell.length_c   1.000
_cell.angle_alpha   90.00
_cell.angle_beta   90.00
_cell.angle_gamma   90.00
#
_symmetry.space_group_name_H-M   'P 1'
#
loop_
_entity.id
_entity.type
_entity.pdbx_description
1 polymer ?
#
loop_
_entity_poly.entity_id
_entity_poly.type
_entity_poly.pdbx_seq_one_letter_code
_entity_poly.pdbx_strand_id
1 'polypeptide(L)' 'MKYSEMTKKILDNYSEGKKPPFSLTNDRQIRDWLASAFGLNRGTPWTWKKHDRIPDAVAESLCTMFPEVFGRQGPEDKPE' A
#
# COMPACT_ATOMS: atom_id res chain seq x y z
N MET A 1 -0.53 -2.26 -9.74
CA MET A 1 0.59 -1.88 -8.85
C MET A 1 1.28 -3.13 -8.34
N LYS A 2 2.59 -3.10 -8.32
CA LYS A 2 3.34 -4.22 -7.77
C LYS A 2 3.41 -4.12 -6.26
N TYR A 3 3.48 -5.27 -5.61
CA TYR A 3 3.60 -5.29 -4.16
C TYR A 3 4.88 -4.59 -3.69
N SER A 4 5.99 -4.83 -4.38
CA SER A 4 7.26 -4.20 -4.02
C SER A 4 7.20 -2.68 -4.19
N GLU A 5 6.48 -2.23 -5.19
CA GLU A 5 6.31 -0.80 -5.42
C GLU A 5 5.50 -0.17 -4.29
N MET A 6 4.44 -0.87 -3.86
CA MET A 6 3.60 -0.39 -2.78
C MET A 6 4.40 -0.28 -1.48
N THR A 7 5.16 -1.33 -1.14
CA THR A 7 5.92 -1.32 0.09
C THR A 7 6.99 -0.24 0.08
N LYS A 8 7.62 -0.03 -1.06
CA LYS A 8 8.63 1.01 -1.16
C LYS A 8 8.03 2.38 -0.90
N LYS A 9 6.87 2.64 -1.49
CA LYS A 9 6.21 3.92 -1.29
C LYS A 9 5.82 4.13 0.17
N ILE A 10 5.34 3.09 0.82
CA ILE A 10 4.97 3.17 2.22
C ILE A 10 6.18 3.48 3.08
N LEU A 11 7.26 2.75 2.88
CA LEU A 11 8.46 2.95 3.68
C LEU A 11 9.13 4.29 3.41
N ASP A 12 9.08 4.74 2.17
CA ASP A 12 9.66 6.04 1.80
C ASP A 12 8.91 7.20 2.44
N ASN A 13 7.67 6.97 2.85
CA ASN A 13 6.87 8.01 3.46
C ASN A 13 6.75 7.84 4.97
N TYR A 14 7.65 7.10 5.56
CA TYR A 14 7.63 6.91 7.02
C TYR A 14 7.71 8.25 7.74
N SER A 15 6.90 8.41 8.77
CA SER A 15 6.90 9.63 9.56
C SER A 15 6.59 9.24 10.99
N GLU A 16 7.56 9.43 11.87
CA GLU A 16 7.42 9.06 13.25
C GLU A 16 6.24 9.77 13.90
N GLY A 17 5.47 9.04 14.68
CA GLY A 17 4.34 9.63 15.39
C GLY A 17 3.06 9.70 14.59
N LYS A 18 3.07 9.25 13.34
CA LYS A 18 1.87 9.26 12.54
C LYS A 18 1.19 7.90 12.54
N LYS A 19 -0.06 7.89 12.09
CA LYS A 19 -0.81 6.64 12.00
C LYS A 19 -0.35 5.81 10.81
N PRO A 20 -0.58 4.50 10.83
CA PRO A 20 -0.28 3.70 9.64
C PRO A 20 -1.05 4.25 8.44
N PRO A 21 -0.49 4.15 7.24
CA PRO A 21 0.73 3.44 6.92
C PRO A 21 2.01 4.24 7.14
N PHE A 22 1.90 5.45 7.67
CA PHE A 22 3.07 6.33 7.81
C PHE A 22 4.04 5.89 8.90
N SER A 23 3.62 5.01 9.79
CA SER A 23 4.46 4.56 10.89
C SER A 23 4.97 3.13 10.69
N LEU A 24 4.73 2.55 9.54
CA LEU A 24 5.18 1.18 9.28
C LEU A 24 6.65 1.19 8.88
N THR A 25 7.43 0.29 9.47
CA THR A 25 8.87 0.29 9.26
C THR A 25 9.40 -0.96 8.59
N ASN A 26 8.58 -1.98 8.40
CA ASN A 26 9.04 -3.19 7.74
C ASN A 26 7.89 -3.89 7.05
N ASP A 27 8.25 -4.88 6.23
CA ASP A 27 7.30 -5.59 5.41
C ASP A 27 6.22 -6.32 6.22
N ARG A 28 6.62 -6.91 7.33
CA ARG A 28 5.66 -7.63 8.15
C ARG A 28 4.58 -6.71 8.68
N GLN A 29 4.97 -5.53 9.14
CA GLN A 29 4.00 -4.55 9.63
C GLN A 29 3.07 -4.13 8.51
N ILE A 30 3.59 -3.97 7.30
CA ILE A 30 2.77 -3.60 6.16
C ILE A 30 1.73 -4.68 5.87
N ARG A 31 2.15 -5.94 5.89
CA ARG A 31 1.20 -7.04 5.65
C ARG A 31 0.14 -7.11 6.71
N ASP A 32 0.52 -6.95 7.97
CA ASP A 32 -0.45 -6.96 9.06
C ASP A 32 -1.43 -5.80 8.93
N TRP A 33 -0.93 -4.64 8.56
CA TRP A 33 -1.79 -3.48 8.37
C TRP A 33 -2.77 -3.70 7.23
N LEU A 34 -2.30 -4.26 6.12
CA LEU A 34 -3.18 -4.52 4.98
C LEU A 34 -4.30 -5.48 5.36
N ALA A 35 -3.96 -6.54 6.07
CA ALA A 35 -4.97 -7.51 6.48
C ALA A 35 -6.01 -6.85 7.39
N SER A 36 -5.56 -6.02 8.30
CA SER A 36 -6.45 -5.35 9.23
C SER A 36 -7.29 -4.28 8.54
N ALA A 37 -6.67 -3.47 7.71
CA ALA A 37 -7.36 -2.36 7.09
C ALA A 37 -8.41 -2.79 6.08
N PHE A 38 -8.16 -3.90 5.39
CA PHE A 38 -9.09 -4.38 4.37
C PHE A 38 -9.88 -5.61 4.81
N GLY A 39 -9.74 -6.00 6.08
CA GLY A 39 -10.50 -7.14 6.57
C GLY A 39 -10.14 -8.46 5.91
N LEU A 40 -8.86 -8.67 5.64
CA LEU A 40 -8.38 -9.84 4.93
C LEU A 40 -7.77 -10.86 5.87
N ASN A 41 -7.61 -12.08 5.35
CA ASN A 41 -6.85 -13.10 6.04
C ASN A 41 -5.41 -12.67 6.06
N ARG A 42 -4.67 -13.09 7.07
CA ARG A 42 -3.26 -12.75 7.15
C ARG A 42 -2.45 -13.29 5.99
N GLY A 43 -2.88 -14.40 5.43
CA GLY A 43 -2.17 -14.99 4.31
C GLY A 43 -2.36 -14.26 2.98
N THR A 44 -3.40 -13.44 2.87
CA THR A 44 -3.69 -12.76 1.62
C THR A 44 -2.59 -11.77 1.21
N PRO A 45 -2.14 -10.87 2.10
CA PRO A 45 -1.02 -10.00 1.71
C PRO A 45 0.27 -10.77 1.43
N TRP A 46 0.47 -11.91 2.12
CA TRP A 46 1.61 -12.77 1.86
C TRP A 46 1.59 -13.26 0.41
N THR A 47 0.41 -13.64 -0.06
CA THR A 47 0.24 -14.10 -1.43
C THR A 47 0.56 -12.98 -2.42
N TRP A 48 0.13 -11.76 -2.12
CA TRP A 48 0.44 -10.62 -2.95
C TRP A 48 1.95 -10.40 -3.02
N LYS A 49 2.63 -10.56 -1.90
CA LYS A 49 4.07 -10.41 -1.87
C LYS A 49 4.75 -11.48 -2.72
N LYS A 50 4.25 -12.71 -2.61
CA LYS A 50 4.82 -13.82 -3.35
C LYS A 50 4.74 -13.62 -4.85
N HIS A 51 3.65 -13.06 -5.33
CA HIS A 51 3.45 -12.83 -6.75
C HIS A 51 3.81 -11.40 -7.18
N ASP A 52 4.21 -10.58 -6.24
CA ASP A 52 4.58 -9.18 -6.48
C ASP A 52 3.48 -8.41 -7.17
N ARG A 53 2.24 -8.65 -6.75
CA ARG A 53 1.07 -7.99 -7.32
C ARG A 53 0.04 -7.74 -6.25
N ILE A 54 -0.69 -6.64 -6.39
CA ILE A 54 -1.86 -6.42 -5.55
C ILE A 54 -3.05 -6.20 -6.47
N PRO A 55 -4.26 -6.57 -6.01
CA PRO A 55 -5.45 -6.39 -6.83
C PRO A 55 -5.68 -4.93 -7.17
N ASP A 56 -6.23 -4.68 -8.35
CA ASP A 56 -6.51 -3.32 -8.79
C ASP A 56 -7.42 -2.59 -7.80
N ALA A 57 -8.39 -3.29 -7.26
CA ALA A 57 -9.32 -2.68 -6.31
C ALA A 57 -8.60 -2.19 -5.06
N VAL A 58 -7.63 -2.97 -4.59
CA VAL A 58 -6.84 -2.58 -3.42
C VAL A 58 -5.95 -1.41 -3.76
N ALA A 59 -5.33 -1.44 -4.93
CA ALA A 59 -4.47 -0.34 -5.37
C ALA A 59 -5.25 0.96 -5.46
N GLU A 60 -6.45 0.89 -6.03
CA GLU A 60 -7.32 2.04 -6.13
C GLU A 60 -7.68 2.59 -4.78
N SER A 61 -8.03 1.71 -3.85
CA SER A 61 -8.40 2.12 -2.51
C SER A 61 -7.24 2.81 -1.81
N LEU A 62 -6.04 2.26 -1.96
CA LEU A 62 -4.85 2.86 -1.35
C LEU A 62 -4.58 4.24 -1.91
N CYS A 63 -4.71 4.40 -3.22
CA CYS A 63 -4.48 5.69 -3.84
C CYS A 63 -5.52 6.71 -3.41
N THR A 64 -6.75 6.27 -3.21
CA THR A 64 -7.82 7.15 -2.78
C THR A 64 -7.65 7.56 -1.32
N MET A 65 -7.29 6.59 -0.47
CA MET A 65 -7.17 6.87 0.95
C MET A 65 -5.88 7.62 1.30
N PHE A 66 -4.83 7.33 0.58
CA PHE A 66 -3.52 7.90 0.90
C PHE A 66 -2.83 8.46 -0.34
N PRO A 67 -3.41 9.50 -0.93
CA PRO A 67 -2.81 10.06 -2.14
C PRO A 67 -1.42 10.62 -1.91
N GLU A 68 -1.10 11.03 -0.70
CA GLU A 68 0.22 11.56 -0.42
C GLU A 68 1.30 10.47 -0.41
N VAL A 69 0.90 9.20 -0.25
CA VAL A 69 1.84 8.10 -0.29
C VAL A 69 1.93 7.50 -1.68
N PHE A 70 0.78 7.23 -2.28
CA PHE A 70 0.73 6.51 -3.55
C PHE A 70 0.57 7.41 -4.76
N GLY A 71 0.31 8.66 -4.54
CA GLY A 71 0.15 9.61 -5.61
C GLY A 71 -1.15 9.43 -6.32
N ARG A 72 -1.36 10.25 -7.36
CA ARG A 72 -2.51 10.11 -8.12
C ARG A 72 -2.32 9.11 -9.12
N GLN A 73 -3.26 8.28 -9.26
CA GLN A 73 -3.17 7.35 -10.28
C GLN A 73 -3.65 7.97 -11.51
N GLY A 74 -3.06 7.80 -12.41
CA GLY A 74 -3.55 8.27 -13.43
C GLY A 74 -3.61 9.15 -14.02
N PRO A 75 -4.36 9.23 -14.47
CA PRO A 75 -4.53 9.83 -15.48
C PRO A 75 -4.23 11.05 -15.28
N GLU A 76 -4.30 11.31 -14.45
CA GLU A 76 -4.06 12.36 -14.20
C GLU A 76 -2.88 12.60 -14.53
N ASP A 77 -2.31 11.87 -14.57
CA ASP A 77 -1.13 12.06 -14.94
C ASP A 77 -1.13 12.30 -16.25
N LYS A 78 -1.82 12.29 -16.73
CA LYS A 78 -1.84 12.47 -17.89
C LYS A 78 -2.49 13.31 -18.28
N PRO A 79 -2.47 13.93 -18.58
CA PRO A 79 -3.00 14.72 -18.84
C PRO A 79 -3.58 14.96 -19.35
N GLU A 80 -3.71 14.83 -19.15
CA GLU A 80 -4.24 14.92 -19.54
C GLU A 80 -4.34 15.32 -19.93
#